data_cb4aa29b8e19d40855fccaea4db1d10d
#
_entry.id   cb4aa29b8e19d40855fccaea4db1d10d
#
_cell.length_a   1.000
_cell.length_b   1.000
_cell.length_c   1.000
_cell.angle_alpha   90.00
_cell.angle_beta   90.00
_cell.angle_gamma   90.00
#
_symmetry.space_group_name_H-M   'P 1'
#
loop_
_entity.id
_entity.type
_entity.pdbx_description
1 polymer ?
#
loop_
_entity_poly.entity_id
_entity_poly.type
_entity_poly.pdbx_seq_one_letter_code
_entity_poly.pdbx_strand_id
1 'polypeptide(L)'
;MVQSQRIIYNPVQKDTVTFLKTVKETRGTNTLVEVELSAGGGVGLHYHKAYTETFECLEGELSVQSGKEIRVLKPGDRPATINVNVLHRFFNTSVQSCRFLVTISPGSRGFEESLQIAYGLARDGKTNAKGIPAKFEHLGVLLALSESKLPGWQGMIERVLLWAGRRADKKGVTAALRKEYVIF
;
A
#
# COMPACT_ATOMS: atom_id res chain seq x y z
N MET A 1 11.04 -9.15 21.49
CA MET A 1 11.38 -9.81 20.20
C MET A 1 10.21 -9.88 19.17
N VAL A 2 9.01 -9.36 19.45
CA VAL A 2 7.85 -9.38 18.51
C VAL A 2 7.85 -8.20 17.51
N GLN A 3 8.58 -7.13 17.81
CA GLN A 3 8.53 -5.89 17.02
C GLN A 3 9.27 -5.95 15.67
N SER A 4 10.35 -6.74 15.54
CA SER A 4 11.11 -6.82 14.28
C SER A 4 10.38 -7.54 13.13
N GLN A 5 9.38 -8.35 13.43
CA GLN A 5 8.59 -9.09 12.43
C GLN A 5 7.48 -8.26 11.77
N ARG A 6 7.27 -6.99 12.20
CA ARG A 6 6.18 -6.12 11.70
C ARG A 6 6.68 -4.96 10.85
N ILE A 7 7.96 -4.97 10.50
CA ILE A 7 8.59 -3.91 9.72
C ILE A 7 8.92 -4.46 8.34
N ILE A 8 8.48 -3.75 7.31
CA ILE A 8 8.77 -4.04 5.92
C ILE A 8 9.36 -2.80 5.24
N TYR A 9 10.26 -3.01 4.28
CA TYR A 9 10.93 -1.94 3.55
C TYR A 9 10.76 -2.10 2.04
N ASN A 10 10.48 -1.00 1.34
CA ASN A 10 10.38 -0.95 -0.11
C ASN A 10 11.41 0.03 -0.71
N PRO A 11 12.47 -0.47 -1.38
CA PRO A 11 13.52 0.37 -1.93
C PRO A 11 13.07 1.23 -3.11
N VAL A 12 11.97 0.85 -3.78
CA VAL A 12 11.41 1.60 -4.93
C VAL A 12 10.56 2.77 -4.48
N GLN A 13 9.67 2.55 -3.51
CA GLN A 13 8.85 3.59 -2.89
C GLN A 13 9.64 4.44 -1.90
N LYS A 14 10.81 3.95 -1.46
CA LYS A 14 11.70 4.56 -0.48
C LYS A 14 11.03 4.77 0.87
N ASP A 15 10.29 3.76 1.32
CA ASP A 15 9.58 3.79 2.58
C ASP A 15 9.78 2.54 3.43
N THR A 16 9.60 2.72 4.73
CA THR A 16 9.53 1.66 5.74
C THR A 16 8.16 1.70 6.36
N VAL A 17 7.49 0.56 6.42
CA VAL A 17 6.17 0.42 7.05
C VAL A 17 6.27 -0.46 8.27
N THR A 18 5.74 0.02 9.41
CA THR A 18 5.60 -0.71 10.66
C THR A 18 4.11 -0.95 10.92
N PHE A 19 3.69 -2.21 11.00
CA PHE A 19 2.31 -2.56 11.38
C PHE A 19 2.11 -2.40 12.89
N LEU A 20 1.39 -1.37 13.29
CA LEU A 20 1.08 -1.08 14.69
C LEU A 20 -0.11 -1.92 15.19
N LYS A 21 -1.17 -2.03 14.36
CA LYS A 21 -2.34 -2.88 14.62
C LYS A 21 -2.79 -3.56 13.35
N THR A 22 -2.99 -4.86 13.40
CA THR A 22 -3.53 -5.67 12.31
C THR A 22 -5.05 -5.78 12.38
N VAL A 23 -5.68 -6.13 11.28
CA VAL A 23 -7.12 -6.42 11.19
C VAL A 23 -7.56 -7.48 12.20
N LYS A 24 -6.71 -8.47 12.48
CA LYS A 24 -6.97 -9.51 13.47
C LYS A 24 -7.03 -8.95 14.89
N GLU A 25 -6.09 -8.07 15.25
CA GLU A 25 -6.01 -7.46 16.59
C GLU A 25 -7.16 -6.48 16.84
N THR A 26 -7.60 -5.78 15.80
CA THR A 26 -8.72 -4.82 15.87
C THR A 26 -10.08 -5.45 15.65
N ARG A 27 -10.13 -6.77 15.42
CA ARG A 27 -11.36 -7.52 15.09
C ARG A 27 -12.11 -6.93 13.89
N GLY A 28 -11.35 -6.50 12.87
CA GLY A 28 -11.90 -5.96 11.63
C GLY A 28 -12.14 -4.44 11.62
N THR A 29 -11.99 -3.75 12.74
CA THR A 29 -12.29 -2.32 12.83
C THR A 29 -11.36 -1.49 11.96
N ASN A 30 -10.04 -1.73 12.07
CA ASN A 30 -9.04 -1.05 11.26
C ASN A 30 -7.75 -1.85 11.16
N THR A 31 -6.90 -1.46 10.21
CA THR A 31 -5.46 -1.72 10.19
C THR A 31 -4.75 -0.39 10.41
N LEU A 32 -3.76 -0.33 11.30
CA LEU A 32 -2.98 0.85 11.58
C LEU A 32 -1.50 0.58 11.27
N VAL A 33 -0.93 1.39 10.41
CA VAL A 33 0.50 1.36 10.09
C VAL A 33 1.14 2.71 10.31
N GLU A 34 2.41 2.69 10.71
CA GLU A 34 3.30 3.85 10.67
C GLU A 34 4.20 3.73 9.45
N VAL A 35 4.37 4.82 8.74
CA VAL A 35 5.21 4.89 7.53
C VAL A 35 6.29 5.94 7.74
N GLU A 36 7.54 5.55 7.53
CA GLU A 36 8.66 6.45 7.34
C GLU A 36 8.97 6.53 5.85
N LEU A 37 8.80 7.73 5.26
CA LEU A 37 8.95 7.98 3.83
C LEU A 37 10.13 8.91 3.57
N SER A 38 11.14 8.41 2.86
CA SER A 38 12.31 9.20 2.50
C SER A 38 11.99 10.32 1.51
N ALA A 39 12.90 11.28 1.38
CA ALA A 39 12.84 12.34 0.36
C ALA A 39 12.68 11.74 -1.05
N GLY A 40 11.71 12.27 -1.83
CA GLY A 40 11.37 11.80 -3.17
C GLY A 40 10.69 10.43 -3.20
N GLY A 41 10.29 9.88 -2.06
CA GLY A 41 9.49 8.66 -1.96
C GLY A 41 8.00 8.91 -2.23
N GLY A 42 7.24 7.82 -2.41
CA GLY A 42 5.80 7.88 -2.58
C GLY A 42 5.22 6.74 -3.40
N VAL A 43 3.91 6.75 -3.55
CA VAL A 43 3.14 5.76 -4.30
C VAL A 43 2.49 6.36 -5.55
N GLY A 44 2.19 5.52 -6.53
CA GLY A 44 1.44 5.93 -7.73
C GLY A 44 -0.03 6.23 -7.45
N LEU A 45 -0.68 6.95 -8.38
CA LEU A 45 -2.13 7.21 -8.31
C LEU A 45 -2.93 5.90 -8.36
N HIS A 46 -3.84 5.72 -7.39
CA HIS A 46 -4.72 4.56 -7.28
C HIS A 46 -5.98 4.93 -6.49
N TYR A 47 -6.93 4.01 -6.37
CA TYR A 47 -8.09 4.13 -5.50
C TYR A 47 -8.51 2.77 -4.95
N HIS A 48 -9.22 2.77 -3.82
CA HIS A 48 -9.75 1.59 -3.17
C HIS A 48 -11.28 1.58 -3.20
N LYS A 49 -11.88 0.38 -3.21
CA LYS A 49 -13.34 0.21 -3.22
C LYS A 49 -13.92 -0.21 -1.88
N ALA A 50 -13.11 -0.79 -1.01
CA ALA A 50 -13.60 -1.47 0.18
C ALA A 50 -13.29 -0.74 1.49
N TYR A 51 -12.35 0.18 1.50
CA TYR A 51 -11.92 0.88 2.71
C TYR A 51 -11.53 2.33 2.43
N THR A 52 -11.54 3.13 3.48
CA THR A 52 -10.99 4.49 3.51
C THR A 52 -9.57 4.47 4.04
N GLU A 53 -8.78 5.46 3.65
CA GLU A 53 -7.44 5.71 4.22
C GLU A 53 -7.40 7.07 4.89
N THR A 54 -6.91 7.11 6.12
CA THR A 54 -6.68 8.37 6.85
C THR A 54 -5.21 8.53 7.12
N PHE A 55 -4.65 9.67 6.70
CA PHE A 55 -3.25 10.04 6.82
C PHE A 55 -3.08 11.10 7.91
N GLU A 56 -2.21 10.85 8.89
CA GLU A 56 -1.86 11.79 9.96
C GLU A 56 -0.36 11.96 10.02
N CYS A 57 0.13 13.17 9.76
CA CYS A 57 1.56 13.47 9.78
C CYS A 57 2.07 13.58 11.23
N LEU A 58 3.12 12.83 11.55
CA LEU A 58 3.77 12.84 12.87
C LEU A 58 5.06 13.67 12.87
N GLU A 59 5.83 13.63 11.75
CA GLU A 59 7.09 14.35 11.60
C GLU A 59 7.32 14.73 10.12
N GLY A 60 7.94 15.88 9.90
CA GLY A 60 8.24 16.38 8.56
C GLY A 60 7.02 16.89 7.81
N GLU A 61 7.00 16.68 6.50
CA GLU A 61 5.92 17.13 5.61
C GLU A 61 5.48 16.00 4.69
N LEU A 62 4.18 15.68 4.72
CA LEU A 62 3.57 14.67 3.87
C LEU A 62 2.64 15.32 2.83
N SER A 63 2.91 15.12 1.55
CA SER A 63 1.98 15.51 0.49
C SER A 63 0.97 14.40 0.24
N VAL A 64 -0.33 14.73 0.33
CA VAL A 64 -1.43 13.83 0.02
C VAL A 64 -2.25 14.43 -1.11
N GLN A 65 -2.36 13.71 -2.23
CA GLN A 65 -3.22 14.07 -3.34
C GLN A 65 -4.54 13.31 -3.22
N SER A 66 -5.65 14.05 -3.27
CA SER A 66 -7.03 13.51 -3.30
C SER A 66 -7.76 14.11 -4.51
N GLY A 67 -8.02 13.28 -5.51
CA GLY A 67 -8.50 13.77 -6.81
C GLY A 67 -7.50 14.73 -7.46
N LYS A 68 -7.92 16.00 -7.62
CA LYS A 68 -7.07 17.08 -8.18
C LYS A 68 -6.37 17.92 -7.09
N GLU A 69 -6.79 17.79 -5.83
CA GLU A 69 -6.26 18.58 -4.73
C GLU A 69 -5.04 17.93 -4.12
N ILE A 70 -4.04 18.75 -3.77
CA ILE A 70 -2.86 18.33 -3.04
C ILE A 70 -2.83 19.12 -1.73
N ARG A 71 -2.75 18.40 -0.61
CA ARG A 71 -2.53 18.97 0.72
C ARG A 71 -1.15 18.54 1.21
N VAL A 72 -0.42 19.48 1.81
CA VAL A 72 0.78 19.17 2.57
C VAL A 72 0.38 19.14 4.04
N LEU A 73 0.57 17.99 4.67
CA LEU A 73 0.27 17.76 6.09
C LEU A 73 1.55 17.92 6.90
N LYS A 74 1.43 18.61 8.03
CA LYS A 74 2.48 18.77 9.06
C LYS A 74 1.97 18.20 10.40
N PRO A 75 2.86 17.96 11.37
CA PRO A 75 2.47 17.56 12.72
C PRO A 75 1.45 18.54 13.32
N GLY A 76 0.35 18.01 13.85
CA GLY A 76 -0.74 18.79 14.45
C GLY A 76 -1.82 19.24 13.46
N ASP A 77 -1.63 19.07 12.15
CA ASP A 77 -2.68 19.32 11.17
C ASP A 77 -3.82 18.30 11.30
N ARG A 78 -5.02 18.72 10.88
CA ARG A 78 -6.15 17.79 10.77
C ARG A 78 -5.81 16.68 9.77
N PRO A 79 -5.96 15.39 10.15
CA PRO A 79 -5.71 14.28 9.25
C PRO A 79 -6.49 14.37 7.92
N ALA A 80 -5.93 13.81 6.87
CA ALA A 80 -6.57 13.72 5.56
C ALA A 80 -7.20 12.35 5.38
N THR A 81 -8.52 12.28 5.26
CA THR A 81 -9.25 11.05 4.99
C THR A 81 -9.61 10.95 3.51
N ILE A 82 -9.24 9.87 2.89
CA ILE A 82 -9.58 9.53 1.51
C ILE A 82 -10.71 8.50 1.53
N ASN A 83 -11.83 8.88 0.95
CA ASN A 83 -12.98 7.98 0.84
C ASN A 83 -12.80 6.93 -0.27
N VAL A 84 -13.63 5.88 -0.21
CA VAL A 84 -13.68 4.87 -1.25
C VAL A 84 -13.91 5.51 -2.63
N ASN A 85 -13.33 4.93 -3.67
CA ASN A 85 -13.40 5.38 -5.07
C ASN A 85 -12.77 6.75 -5.36
N VAL A 86 -12.06 7.37 -4.42
CA VAL A 86 -11.33 8.62 -4.65
C VAL A 86 -9.91 8.30 -5.12
N LEU A 87 -9.54 8.82 -6.29
CA LEU A 87 -8.19 8.70 -6.84
C LEU A 87 -7.22 9.48 -5.96
N HIS A 88 -6.17 8.81 -5.47
CA HIS A 88 -5.24 9.42 -4.52
C HIS A 88 -3.83 8.83 -4.60
N ARG A 89 -2.92 9.51 -3.96
CA ARG A 89 -1.55 9.06 -3.66
C ARG A 89 -0.98 9.89 -2.52
N PHE A 90 0.09 9.39 -1.91
CA PHE A 90 0.95 10.17 -1.04
C PHE A 90 2.38 10.21 -1.59
N PHE A 91 3.11 11.26 -1.26
CA PHE A 91 4.50 11.46 -1.70
C PHE A 91 5.20 12.49 -0.83
N ASN A 92 6.53 12.45 -0.84
CA ASN A 92 7.37 13.40 -0.11
C ASN A 92 8.22 14.22 -1.09
N THR A 93 7.92 15.52 -1.22
CA THR A 93 8.68 16.47 -2.04
C THR A 93 9.71 17.25 -1.25
N SER A 94 9.78 17.06 0.06
CA SER A 94 10.77 17.71 0.91
C SER A 94 12.15 17.07 0.76
N VAL A 95 13.17 17.71 1.31
CA VAL A 95 14.55 17.20 1.32
C VAL A 95 14.84 16.28 2.51
N GLN A 96 13.89 16.14 3.42
CA GLN A 96 13.98 15.30 4.62
C GLN A 96 12.95 14.18 4.56
N SER A 97 13.16 13.10 5.33
CA SER A 97 12.13 12.08 5.52
C SER A 97 10.95 12.64 6.31
N CYS A 98 9.78 12.03 6.12
CA CYS A 98 8.62 12.30 6.96
C CYS A 98 8.10 10.98 7.55
N ARG A 99 7.40 11.09 8.69
CA ARG A 99 6.77 9.97 9.39
C ARG A 99 5.29 10.27 9.61
N PHE A 100 4.45 9.30 9.30
CA PHE A 100 3.00 9.46 9.38
C PHE A 100 2.28 8.14 9.68
N LEU A 101 1.07 8.25 10.20
CA LEU A 101 0.16 7.12 10.37
C LEU A 101 -0.77 6.98 9.17
N VAL A 102 -1.08 5.73 8.84
CA VAL A 102 -2.15 5.39 7.90
C VAL A 102 -3.12 4.45 8.60
N THR A 103 -4.38 4.91 8.70
CA THR A 103 -5.49 4.09 9.21
C THR A 103 -6.35 3.62 8.04
N ILE A 104 -6.45 2.32 7.87
CA ILE A 104 -7.31 1.64 6.89
C ILE A 104 -8.60 1.23 7.60
N SER A 105 -9.76 1.71 7.15
CA SER A 105 -11.05 1.42 7.81
C SER A 105 -12.17 1.11 6.78
N PRO A 106 -12.86 -0.04 6.93
CA PRO A 106 -12.57 -1.16 7.84
C PRO A 106 -11.20 -1.79 7.58
N GLY A 107 -10.66 -2.51 8.56
CA GLY A 107 -9.40 -3.23 8.43
C GLY A 107 -9.48 -4.27 7.32
N SER A 108 -8.39 -4.45 6.57
CA SER A 108 -8.33 -5.36 5.43
C SER A 108 -7.12 -6.30 5.50
N ARG A 109 -7.39 -7.60 5.66
CA ARG A 109 -6.34 -8.61 5.58
C ARG A 109 -5.68 -8.64 4.20
N GLY A 110 -6.47 -8.43 3.15
CA GLY A 110 -5.95 -8.37 1.80
C GLY A 110 -4.98 -7.22 1.59
N PHE A 111 -5.27 -6.04 2.18
CA PHE A 111 -4.34 -4.92 2.22
C PHE A 111 -3.03 -5.31 2.92
N GLU A 112 -3.10 -5.88 4.12
CA GLU A 112 -1.92 -6.28 4.90
C GLU A 112 -1.04 -7.28 4.14
N GLU A 113 -1.65 -8.31 3.55
CA GLU A 113 -0.93 -9.32 2.77
C GLU A 113 -0.35 -8.74 1.47
N SER A 114 -1.12 -7.92 0.74
CA SER A 114 -0.66 -7.30 -0.51
C SER A 114 0.51 -6.36 -0.28
N LEU A 115 0.51 -5.61 0.81
CA LEU A 115 1.60 -4.70 1.17
C LEU A 115 2.88 -5.48 1.45
N GLN A 116 2.81 -6.55 2.27
CA GLN A 116 3.96 -7.41 2.57
C GLN A 116 4.52 -8.07 1.30
N ILE A 117 3.65 -8.58 0.42
CA ILE A 117 4.06 -9.20 -0.85
C ILE A 117 4.69 -8.16 -1.79
N ALA A 118 4.09 -6.98 -1.95
CA ALA A 118 4.61 -5.93 -2.82
C ALA A 118 6.01 -5.46 -2.38
N TYR A 119 6.19 -5.26 -1.07
CA TYR A 119 7.48 -4.87 -0.48
C TYR A 119 8.52 -5.97 -0.62
N GLY A 120 8.14 -7.23 -0.39
CA GLY A 120 9.03 -8.37 -0.61
C GLY A 120 9.49 -8.48 -2.06
N LEU A 121 8.57 -8.35 -3.01
CA LEU A 121 8.91 -8.36 -4.45
C LEU A 121 9.83 -7.20 -4.83
N ALA A 122 9.62 -6.00 -4.30
CA ALA A 122 10.47 -4.85 -4.54
C ALA A 122 11.87 -5.03 -3.96
N ARG A 123 11.97 -5.49 -2.71
CA ARG A 123 13.23 -5.81 -2.04
C ARG A 123 14.05 -6.84 -2.82
N ASP A 124 13.40 -7.85 -3.37
CA ASP A 124 14.05 -8.93 -4.12
C ASP A 124 14.33 -8.56 -5.60
N GLY A 125 14.11 -7.29 -6.01
CA GLY A 125 14.34 -6.84 -7.39
C GLY A 125 13.37 -7.44 -8.40
N LYS A 126 12.22 -7.96 -7.96
CA LYS A 126 11.19 -8.59 -8.79
C LYS A 126 10.14 -7.59 -9.31
N THR A 127 10.46 -6.28 -9.25
CA THR A 127 9.64 -5.18 -9.77
C THR A 127 10.44 -4.30 -10.72
N ASN A 128 9.75 -3.50 -11.52
CA ASN A 128 10.39 -2.43 -12.29
C ASN A 128 10.62 -1.17 -11.42
N ALA A 129 11.23 -0.13 -11.99
CA ALA A 129 11.51 1.13 -11.31
C ALA A 129 10.26 1.90 -10.81
N LYS A 130 9.05 1.49 -11.20
CA LYS A 130 7.77 2.03 -10.72
C LYS A 130 7.10 1.13 -9.67
N GLY A 131 7.79 0.09 -9.18
CA GLY A 131 7.25 -0.88 -8.22
C GLY A 131 6.25 -1.87 -8.81
N ILE A 132 6.09 -1.92 -10.14
CA ILE A 132 5.18 -2.87 -10.80
C ILE A 132 5.89 -4.23 -10.90
N PRO A 133 5.27 -5.33 -10.42
CA PRO A 133 5.84 -6.66 -10.51
C PRO A 133 6.21 -7.05 -11.95
N ALA A 134 7.37 -7.67 -12.12
CA ALA A 134 7.83 -8.15 -13.43
C ALA A 134 6.94 -9.27 -14.00
N LYS A 135 6.34 -10.10 -13.11
CA LYS A 135 5.40 -11.12 -13.53
C LYS A 135 3.97 -10.57 -13.49
N PHE A 136 3.28 -10.67 -14.62
CA PHE A 136 1.91 -10.21 -14.79
C PHE A 136 0.92 -10.85 -13.80
N GLU A 137 1.11 -12.14 -13.49
CA GLU A 137 0.30 -12.86 -12.50
C GLU A 137 0.47 -12.32 -11.08
N HIS A 138 1.69 -11.86 -10.69
CA HIS A 138 1.92 -11.23 -9.39
C HIS A 138 1.15 -9.90 -9.26
N LEU A 139 1.14 -9.08 -10.32
CA LEU A 139 0.34 -7.85 -10.35
C LEU A 139 -1.15 -8.17 -10.18
N GLY A 140 -1.65 -9.19 -10.87
CA GLY A 140 -3.03 -9.64 -10.73
C GLY A 140 -3.38 -10.10 -9.30
N VAL A 141 -2.46 -10.79 -8.63
CA VAL A 141 -2.61 -11.19 -7.21
C VAL A 141 -2.65 -9.96 -6.31
N LEU A 142 -1.72 -9.00 -6.47
CA LEU A 142 -1.70 -7.78 -5.64
C LEU A 142 -2.98 -6.96 -5.79
N LEU A 143 -3.46 -6.74 -7.02
CA LEU A 143 -4.71 -6.01 -7.28
C LEU A 143 -5.94 -6.72 -6.69
N ALA A 144 -5.95 -8.05 -6.73
CA ALA A 144 -7.04 -8.84 -6.14
C ALA A 144 -7.04 -8.78 -4.61
N LEU A 145 -5.87 -8.84 -3.98
CA LEU A 145 -5.74 -8.79 -2.52
C LEU A 145 -6.00 -7.39 -1.96
N SER A 146 -5.39 -6.35 -2.56
CA SER A 146 -5.51 -4.97 -2.06
C SER A 146 -6.84 -4.30 -2.40
N GLU A 147 -7.66 -4.91 -3.25
CA GLU A 147 -8.87 -4.28 -3.80
C GLU A 147 -8.60 -2.90 -4.44
N SER A 148 -7.33 -2.66 -4.80
CA SER A 148 -6.87 -1.44 -5.45
C SER A 148 -7.20 -1.47 -6.94
N LYS A 149 -7.43 -0.29 -7.49
CA LYS A 149 -7.78 -0.07 -8.88
C LYS A 149 -6.83 0.93 -9.53
N LEU A 150 -6.58 0.72 -10.81
CA LEU A 150 -5.74 1.61 -11.61
C LEU A 150 -6.59 2.64 -12.35
N PRO A 151 -6.14 3.89 -12.48
CA PRO A 151 -6.90 4.96 -13.13
C PRO A 151 -6.89 4.84 -14.66
N GLY A 152 -7.93 5.43 -15.29
CA GLY A 152 -7.97 5.68 -16.73
C GLY A 152 -7.92 4.41 -17.60
N TRP A 153 -7.18 4.46 -18.71
CA TRP A 153 -7.04 3.35 -19.66
C TRP A 153 -6.42 2.09 -19.03
N GLN A 154 -5.63 2.24 -17.98
CA GLN A 154 -5.08 1.13 -17.19
C GLN A 154 -6.19 0.29 -16.56
N GLY A 155 -7.35 0.89 -16.26
CA GLY A 155 -8.55 0.17 -15.81
C GLY A 155 -9.12 -0.78 -16.87
N MET A 156 -8.86 -0.54 -18.16
CA MET A 156 -9.34 -1.44 -19.23
C MET A 156 -8.63 -2.80 -19.20
N ILE A 157 -7.36 -2.84 -18.81
CA ILE A 157 -6.61 -4.09 -18.65
C ILE A 157 -6.87 -4.77 -17.29
N GLU A 158 -7.54 -4.08 -16.37
CA GLU A 158 -7.81 -4.61 -15.03
C GLU A 158 -8.58 -5.93 -15.05
N ARG A 159 -9.58 -6.08 -15.94
CA ARG A 159 -10.33 -7.35 -16.08
C ARG A 159 -9.41 -8.52 -16.45
N VAL A 160 -8.43 -8.25 -17.31
CA VAL A 160 -7.41 -9.22 -17.71
C VAL A 160 -6.46 -9.51 -16.55
N LEU A 161 -6.04 -8.48 -15.80
CA LEU A 161 -5.19 -8.62 -14.61
C LEU A 161 -5.89 -9.42 -13.51
N LEU A 162 -7.15 -9.13 -13.23
CA LEU A 162 -7.94 -9.88 -12.25
C LEU A 162 -8.20 -11.33 -12.70
N TRP A 163 -8.40 -11.56 -13.99
CA TRP A 163 -8.46 -12.91 -14.54
C TRP A 163 -7.12 -13.65 -14.36
N ALA A 164 -6.00 -12.98 -14.65
CA ALA A 164 -4.66 -13.54 -14.42
C ALA A 164 -4.42 -13.84 -12.93
N GLY A 165 -4.84 -12.95 -12.03
CA GLY A 165 -4.79 -13.18 -10.58
C GLY A 165 -5.59 -14.40 -10.14
N ARG A 166 -6.84 -14.55 -10.62
CA ARG A 166 -7.66 -15.77 -10.35
C ARG A 166 -7.03 -17.04 -10.90
N ARG A 167 -6.41 -16.97 -12.08
CA ARG A 167 -5.68 -18.09 -12.66
C ARG A 167 -4.42 -18.41 -11.86
N ALA A 168 -3.69 -17.40 -11.41
CA ALA A 168 -2.53 -17.52 -10.55
C ALA A 168 -2.89 -18.18 -9.20
N ASP A 169 -4.03 -17.81 -8.62
CA ASP A 169 -4.54 -18.40 -7.39
C ASP A 169 -4.80 -19.90 -7.55
N LYS A 170 -5.49 -20.30 -8.64
CA LYS A 170 -5.73 -21.72 -8.96
C LYS A 170 -4.44 -22.53 -9.20
N LYS A 171 -3.34 -21.86 -9.59
CA LYS A 171 -2.02 -22.47 -9.78
C LYS A 171 -1.16 -22.46 -8.51
N GLY A 172 -1.70 -21.99 -7.39
CA GLY A 172 -0.98 -21.91 -6.12
C GLY A 172 0.00 -20.74 -6.02
N VAL A 173 0.03 -19.80 -6.99
CA VAL A 173 0.95 -18.64 -6.98
C VAL A 173 0.66 -17.74 -5.78
N THR A 174 -0.60 -17.47 -5.47
CA THR A 174 -1.00 -16.68 -4.29
C THR A 174 -0.49 -17.33 -3.00
N ALA A 175 -0.66 -18.64 -2.88
CA ALA A 175 -0.18 -19.39 -1.71
C ALA A 175 1.34 -19.34 -1.59
N ALA A 176 2.06 -19.45 -2.71
CA ALA A 176 3.52 -19.34 -2.74
C ALA A 176 3.99 -17.94 -2.32
N LEU A 177 3.37 -16.87 -2.84
CA LEU A 177 3.69 -15.50 -2.45
C LEU A 177 3.41 -15.22 -0.96
N ARG A 178 2.29 -15.72 -0.44
CA ARG A 178 1.98 -15.65 0.99
C ARG A 178 3.05 -16.35 1.82
N LYS A 179 3.42 -17.57 1.45
CA LYS A 179 4.45 -18.34 2.16
C LYS A 179 5.80 -17.64 2.16
N GLU A 180 6.15 -16.96 1.08
CA GLU A 180 7.45 -16.31 0.90
C GLU A 180 7.52 -14.95 1.61
N TYR A 181 6.43 -14.16 1.60
CA TYR A 181 6.46 -12.74 1.98
C TYR A 181 5.57 -12.35 3.15
N VAL A 182 4.51 -13.11 3.46
CA VAL A 182 3.60 -12.76 4.56
C VAL A 182 4.13 -13.31 5.86
N ILE A 183 4.39 -12.42 6.81
CA ILE A 183 5.08 -12.72 8.08
C ILE A 183 4.07 -13.02 9.21
N PHE A 184 2.83 -12.49 9.14
CA PHE A 184 1.80 -12.64 10.18
C PHE A 184 0.37 -12.69 9.65
#